data_7125a090bdf31f5d35e7d85498947929
#
_entry.id   7125a090bdf31f5d35e7d85498947929
#
_cell.length_a   1.000
_cell.length_b   1.000
_cell.length_c   1.000
_cell.angle_alpha   90.00
_cell.angle_beta   90.00
_cell.angle_gamma   90.00
#
_symmetry.space_group_name_H-M   'P 1'
#
loop_
_entity.id
_entity.type
_entity.pdbx_description
1 polymer ?
#
loop_
_entity_poly.entity_id
_entity_poly.type
_entity_poly.pdbx_seq_one_letter_code
_entity_poly.pdbx_strand_id
1 'polypeptide(L)'
;MIKAFHDAGIAVNMDVVYNHTRGTTTGSLYDSTVPGYFYRLNADGSYINGSGCGNEIATNHEMVKKYVIDSLKHWMKDYHINGFRFDLMGCLESDTMEEIYDELYKIDPKVMVYGEPWTGGTSGVVEGATGAVAGSDGNGVGAFDDDLRDALKGTDGFGGLYHGQLA
;
A
#
# COMPACT_ATOMS: atom_id res chain seq x y z
N MET A 1 -9.80 19.59 9.78
CA MET A 1 -10.19 19.16 8.41
C MET A 1 -11.06 17.90 8.47
N ILE A 2 -10.59 16.73 8.95
CA ILE A 2 -11.34 15.46 8.99
C ILE A 2 -12.71 15.65 9.67
N LYS A 3 -12.75 16.25 10.87
CA LYS A 3 -14.02 16.54 11.56
C LYS A 3 -15.04 17.30 10.68
N ALA A 4 -14.60 18.28 9.89
CA ALA A 4 -15.51 19.03 9.04
C ALA A 4 -16.15 18.18 7.93
N PHE A 5 -15.41 17.21 7.39
CA PHE A 5 -15.97 16.24 6.45
C PHE A 5 -16.98 15.32 7.15
N HIS A 6 -16.65 14.82 8.33
CA HIS A 6 -17.55 13.97 9.10
C HIS A 6 -18.85 14.70 9.49
N ASP A 7 -18.76 15.98 9.89
CA ASP A 7 -19.93 16.80 10.20
C ASP A 7 -20.84 16.97 8.96
N ALA A 8 -20.29 16.86 7.76
CA ALA A 8 -21.04 16.88 6.51
C ALA A 8 -21.45 15.46 6.03
N GLY A 9 -21.23 14.41 6.82
CA GLY A 9 -21.57 13.02 6.45
C GLY A 9 -20.62 12.37 5.43
N ILE A 10 -19.41 12.92 5.25
CA ILE A 10 -18.41 12.44 4.27
C ILE A 10 -17.32 11.66 5.00
N ALA A 11 -17.12 10.42 4.60
CA ALA A 11 -15.98 9.60 5.06
C ALA A 11 -14.66 10.09 4.46
N VAL A 12 -13.57 9.89 5.20
CA VAL A 12 -12.23 10.34 4.80
C VAL A 12 -11.29 9.15 4.69
N ASN A 13 -10.78 8.90 3.50
CA ASN A 13 -9.72 7.94 3.26
C ASN A 13 -8.37 8.64 3.17
N MET A 14 -7.33 7.99 3.69
CA MET A 14 -5.96 8.48 3.67
C MET A 14 -5.14 7.74 2.62
N ASP A 15 -4.42 8.47 1.79
CA ASP A 15 -3.43 7.91 0.88
C ASP A 15 -2.13 7.64 1.64
N VAL A 16 -1.66 6.39 1.63
CA VAL A 16 -0.51 5.96 2.44
C VAL A 16 0.58 5.34 1.59
N VAL A 17 1.83 5.63 1.96
CA VAL A 17 3.03 5.11 1.32
C VAL A 17 3.82 4.30 2.35
N TYR A 18 3.66 2.97 2.32
CA TYR A 18 4.39 2.02 3.16
C TYR A 18 5.30 1.10 2.36
N ASN A 19 5.43 1.34 1.06
CA ASN A 19 6.25 0.55 0.15
C ASN A 19 7.72 0.96 0.15
N HIS A 20 8.04 2.24 0.46
CA HIS A 20 9.41 2.76 0.50
C HIS A 20 9.56 3.93 1.48
N THR A 21 10.80 4.40 1.66
CA THR A 21 11.11 5.64 2.36
C THR A 21 11.98 6.56 1.50
N ARG A 22 12.03 7.84 1.87
CA ARG A 22 12.84 8.84 1.14
C ARG A 22 14.34 8.51 1.08
N GLY A 23 14.88 7.82 2.07
CA GLY A 23 16.30 7.51 2.14
C GLY A 23 16.57 6.25 2.93
N THR A 24 17.74 5.68 2.69
CA THR A 24 18.29 4.49 3.33
C THR A 24 19.59 4.83 4.04
N THR A 25 20.22 3.87 4.71
CA THR A 25 21.48 4.03 5.45
C THR A 25 21.44 5.22 6.41
N THR A 26 22.38 6.14 6.32
CA THR A 26 22.47 7.34 7.19
C THR A 26 21.32 8.32 7.00
N GLY A 27 20.55 8.20 5.92
CA GLY A 27 19.34 9.00 5.64
C GLY A 27 18.05 8.42 6.20
N SER A 28 18.11 7.23 6.81
CA SER A 28 16.98 6.52 7.38
C SER A 28 17.13 6.30 8.88
N LEU A 29 16.12 6.67 9.66
CA LEU A 29 16.05 6.32 11.08
C LEU A 29 15.94 4.82 11.29
N TYR A 30 15.32 4.10 10.37
CA TYR A 30 15.14 2.64 10.44
C TYR A 30 16.48 1.91 10.36
N ASP A 31 17.28 2.19 9.33
CA ASP A 31 18.62 1.58 9.18
C ASP A 31 19.62 2.06 10.24
N SER A 32 19.45 3.28 10.72
CA SER A 32 20.28 3.78 11.85
C SER A 32 19.95 3.06 13.16
N THR A 33 18.75 2.53 13.30
CA THR A 33 18.30 1.83 14.52
C THR A 33 18.57 0.33 14.42
N VAL A 34 18.17 -0.30 13.31
CA VAL A 34 18.34 -1.74 13.05
C VAL A 34 18.80 -1.93 11.60
N PRO A 35 20.12 -1.87 11.34
CA PRO A 35 20.63 -1.98 9.98
C PRO A 35 20.19 -3.26 9.27
N GLY A 36 19.71 -3.12 8.03
CA GLY A 36 19.33 -4.24 7.17
C GLY A 36 18.05 -4.98 7.56
N TYR A 37 17.24 -4.44 8.50
CA TYR A 37 16.02 -5.10 8.93
C TYR A 37 14.75 -4.57 8.23
N PHE A 38 14.67 -3.25 8.04
CA PHE A 38 13.46 -2.61 7.54
C PHE A 38 13.31 -2.64 6.02
N TYR A 39 14.38 -2.89 5.30
CA TYR A 39 14.39 -2.90 3.85
C TYR A 39 14.72 -4.27 3.27
N ARG A 40 14.15 -4.56 2.11
CA ARG A 40 14.53 -5.74 1.34
C ARG A 40 15.90 -5.53 0.70
N LEU A 41 16.76 -6.52 0.86
CA LEU A 41 18.12 -6.49 0.34
C LEU A 41 18.35 -7.64 -0.64
N ASN A 42 19.15 -7.38 -1.66
CA ASN A 42 19.76 -8.41 -2.48
C ASN A 42 20.83 -9.19 -1.71
N ALA A 43 21.28 -10.30 -2.24
CA ALA A 43 22.31 -11.13 -1.62
C ALA A 43 23.66 -10.40 -1.43
N ASP A 44 23.94 -9.37 -2.20
CA ASP A 44 25.13 -8.52 -2.09
C ASP A 44 24.96 -7.36 -1.09
N GLY A 45 23.79 -7.26 -0.44
CA GLY A 45 23.46 -6.20 0.52
C GLY A 45 22.96 -4.90 -0.10
N SER A 46 22.82 -4.82 -1.40
CA SER A 46 22.18 -3.67 -2.06
C SER A 46 20.65 -3.69 -1.86
N TYR A 47 20.04 -2.50 -1.88
CA TYR A 47 18.59 -2.38 -1.70
C TYR A 47 17.83 -2.86 -2.93
N ILE A 48 16.80 -3.66 -2.72
CA ILE A 48 15.80 -3.97 -3.75
C ILE A 48 14.98 -2.70 -4.01
N ASN A 49 14.61 -2.47 -5.27
CA ASN A 49 13.95 -1.24 -5.71
C ASN A 49 12.59 -1.52 -6.37
N GLY A 50 11.74 -2.30 -5.73
CA GLY A 50 10.39 -2.60 -6.21
C GLY A 50 9.48 -1.38 -6.26
N SER A 51 9.74 -0.37 -5.43
CA SER A 51 9.02 0.89 -5.47
C SER A 51 9.41 1.80 -6.66
N GLY A 52 10.58 1.58 -7.29
CA GLY A 52 11.14 2.54 -8.26
C GLY A 52 11.78 3.78 -7.61
N CYS A 53 11.74 3.90 -6.27
CA CYS A 53 12.21 5.06 -5.50
C CYS A 53 13.53 4.80 -4.76
N GLY A 54 14.24 3.72 -5.08
CA GLY A 54 15.56 3.40 -4.56
C GLY A 54 15.58 2.41 -3.40
N ASN A 55 14.44 2.01 -2.84
CA ASN A 55 14.33 1.01 -1.79
C ASN A 55 12.92 0.40 -1.74
N GLU A 56 12.79 -0.68 -0.98
CA GLU A 56 11.52 -1.36 -0.71
C GLU A 56 11.48 -1.80 0.74
N ILE A 57 10.38 -1.52 1.43
CA ILE A 57 10.16 -1.90 2.83
C ILE A 57 9.90 -3.41 2.93
N ALA A 58 10.52 -4.07 3.90
CA ALA A 58 10.43 -5.52 4.14
C ALA A 58 9.21 -5.86 5.01
N THR A 59 8.00 -5.76 4.47
CA THR A 59 6.75 -6.00 5.20
C THR A 59 6.53 -7.48 5.59
N ASN A 60 7.34 -8.40 5.09
CA ASN A 60 7.43 -9.78 5.57
C ASN A 60 8.10 -9.92 6.96
N HIS A 61 8.75 -8.88 7.46
CA HIS A 61 9.34 -8.89 8.79
C HIS A 61 8.30 -8.47 9.83
N GLU A 62 8.11 -9.28 10.87
CA GLU A 62 7.07 -9.12 11.89
C GLU A 62 7.01 -7.71 12.51
N MET A 63 8.17 -7.13 12.85
CA MET A 63 8.18 -5.80 13.48
C MET A 63 7.93 -4.67 12.46
N VAL A 64 8.24 -4.90 11.19
CA VAL A 64 7.91 -3.96 10.11
C VAL A 64 6.41 -3.99 9.83
N LYS A 65 5.84 -5.18 9.70
CA LYS A 65 4.38 -5.38 9.59
C LYS A 65 3.64 -4.75 10.78
N LYS A 66 4.10 -5.04 11.99
CA LYS A 66 3.54 -4.44 13.21
C LYS A 66 3.59 -2.91 13.17
N TYR A 67 4.70 -2.33 12.72
CA TYR A 67 4.84 -0.87 12.60
C TYR A 67 3.79 -0.29 11.65
N VAL A 68 3.56 -0.91 10.49
CA VAL A 68 2.55 -0.47 9.52
C VAL A 68 1.15 -0.56 10.14
N ILE A 69 0.80 -1.70 10.74
CA ILE A 69 -0.50 -1.92 11.38
C ILE A 69 -0.74 -0.92 12.52
N ASP A 70 0.23 -0.71 13.39
CA ASP A 70 0.10 0.23 14.52
C ASP A 70 -0.08 1.67 14.03
N SER A 71 0.63 2.06 12.96
CA SER A 71 0.47 3.36 12.33
C SER A 71 -0.94 3.56 11.77
N LEU A 72 -1.49 2.58 11.06
CA LEU A 72 -2.85 2.63 10.52
C LEU A 72 -3.90 2.69 11.64
N LYS A 73 -3.72 1.89 12.68
CA LYS A 73 -4.60 1.93 13.87
C LYS A 73 -4.58 3.29 14.56
N HIS A 74 -3.42 3.93 14.64
CA HIS A 74 -3.30 5.29 15.18
C HIS A 74 -4.13 6.28 14.35
N TRP A 75 -4.01 6.27 13.02
CA TRP A 75 -4.80 7.13 12.16
C TRP A 75 -6.32 6.91 12.30
N MET A 76 -6.76 5.66 12.46
CA MET A 76 -8.17 5.37 12.69
C MET A 76 -8.65 5.85 14.06
N LYS A 77 -7.90 5.57 15.14
CA LYS A 77 -8.33 5.82 16.51
C LYS A 77 -8.25 7.29 16.89
N ASP A 78 -7.15 7.95 16.52
CA ASP A 78 -6.87 9.31 16.99
C ASP A 78 -7.32 10.39 16.00
N TYR A 79 -7.36 10.05 14.70
CA TYR A 79 -7.78 10.99 13.66
C TYR A 79 -9.09 10.60 12.98
N HIS A 80 -9.67 9.44 13.33
CA HIS A 80 -10.94 8.95 12.79
C HIS A 80 -10.93 8.77 11.26
N ILE A 81 -9.82 8.35 10.69
CA ILE A 81 -9.73 7.96 9.27
C ILE A 81 -10.61 6.74 9.04
N ASN A 82 -11.38 6.73 7.95
CA ASN A 82 -12.37 5.69 7.63
C ASN A 82 -11.82 4.62 6.68
N GLY A 83 -10.68 4.86 6.06
CA GLY A 83 -10.07 3.91 5.14
C GLY A 83 -8.73 4.38 4.61
N PHE A 84 -8.07 3.51 3.85
CA PHE A 84 -6.73 3.75 3.33
C PHE A 84 -6.60 3.31 1.87
N ARG A 85 -5.95 4.14 1.08
CA ARG A 85 -5.47 3.80 -0.24
C ARG A 85 -3.97 3.57 -0.18
N PHE A 86 -3.52 2.37 -0.55
CA PHE A 86 -2.11 2.00 -0.56
C PHE A 86 -1.46 2.30 -1.90
N ASP A 87 -0.50 3.19 -1.89
CA ASP A 87 0.42 3.40 -3.00
C ASP A 87 1.26 2.15 -3.23
N LEU A 88 1.44 1.72 -4.48
CA LEU A 88 2.20 0.54 -4.87
C LEU A 88 1.95 -0.67 -3.94
N MET A 89 0.70 -1.02 -3.73
CA MET A 89 0.29 -2.15 -2.88
C MET A 89 0.95 -3.47 -3.32
N GLY A 90 1.29 -3.61 -4.60
CA GLY A 90 2.04 -4.76 -5.12
C GLY A 90 3.43 -4.97 -4.49
N CYS A 91 3.98 -3.97 -3.79
CA CYS A 91 5.21 -4.10 -3.00
C CYS A 91 5.00 -4.66 -1.60
N LEU A 92 3.76 -4.95 -1.20
CA LEU A 92 3.43 -5.58 0.08
C LEU A 92 2.96 -7.02 -0.17
N GLU A 93 3.28 -7.94 0.75
CA GLU A 93 2.79 -9.31 0.67
C GLU A 93 1.26 -9.39 0.80
N SER A 94 0.67 -10.35 0.12
CA SER A 94 -0.78 -10.61 0.18
C SER A 94 -1.25 -10.92 1.59
N ASP A 95 -0.51 -11.76 2.33
CA ASP A 95 -0.81 -12.09 3.72
C ASP A 95 -0.68 -10.90 4.67
N THR A 96 0.26 -10.00 4.39
CA THR A 96 0.40 -8.74 5.13
C THR A 96 -0.82 -7.83 4.90
N MET A 97 -1.31 -7.73 3.68
CA MET A 97 -2.50 -6.93 3.38
C MET A 97 -3.77 -7.54 3.99
N GLU A 98 -3.89 -8.87 4.00
CA GLU A 98 -4.97 -9.57 4.71
C GLU A 98 -4.94 -9.26 6.20
N GLU A 99 -3.78 -9.40 6.86
CA GLU A 99 -3.64 -9.10 8.29
C GLU A 99 -3.91 -7.63 8.61
N ILE A 100 -3.47 -6.70 7.76
CA ILE A 100 -3.80 -5.27 7.89
C ILE A 100 -5.31 -5.08 7.88
N TYR A 101 -6.00 -5.63 6.88
CA TYR A 101 -7.46 -5.53 6.78
C TYR A 101 -8.15 -6.08 8.01
N ASP A 102 -7.82 -7.30 8.42
CA ASP A 102 -8.41 -7.97 9.57
C ASP A 102 -8.24 -7.18 10.88
N GLU A 103 -7.07 -6.58 11.07
CA GLU A 103 -6.78 -5.79 12.26
C GLU A 103 -7.50 -4.43 12.26
N LEU A 104 -7.71 -3.82 11.09
CA LEU A 104 -8.48 -2.58 10.96
C LEU A 104 -9.99 -2.84 11.04
N TYR A 105 -10.47 -3.94 10.48
CA TYR A 105 -11.86 -4.39 10.55
C TYR A 105 -12.34 -4.58 12.01
N LYS A 106 -11.48 -5.02 12.92
CA LYS A 106 -11.78 -5.11 14.35
C LYS A 106 -12.08 -3.75 14.99
N ILE A 107 -11.60 -2.65 14.42
CA ILE A 107 -11.84 -1.29 14.89
C ILE A 107 -13.12 -0.72 14.27
N ASP A 108 -13.27 -0.85 12.98
CA ASP A 108 -14.46 -0.44 12.23
C ASP A 108 -14.74 -1.43 11.08
N PRO A 109 -15.82 -2.23 11.18
CA PRO A 109 -16.22 -3.14 10.10
C PRO A 109 -16.59 -2.48 8.76
N LYS A 110 -16.62 -1.16 8.71
CA LYS A 110 -16.86 -0.39 7.48
C LYS A 110 -15.56 0.18 6.89
N VAL A 111 -14.41 -0.18 7.45
CA VAL A 111 -13.13 0.31 6.96
C VAL A 111 -12.96 -0.03 5.48
N MET A 112 -12.52 0.94 4.70
CA MET A 112 -12.21 0.76 3.30
C MET A 112 -10.70 0.65 3.14
N VAL A 113 -10.22 -0.51 2.67
CA VAL A 113 -8.79 -0.73 2.35
C VAL A 113 -8.68 -1.11 0.89
N TYR A 114 -7.85 -0.42 0.14
CA TYR A 114 -7.64 -0.67 -1.29
C TYR A 114 -6.30 -0.06 -1.74
N GLY A 115 -5.85 -0.43 -2.93
CA GLY A 115 -4.58 0.12 -3.41
C GLY A 115 -4.25 -0.21 -4.86
N GLU A 116 -3.05 0.18 -5.24
CA GLU A 116 -2.47 -0.07 -6.56
C GLU A 116 -1.90 -1.49 -6.61
N PRO A 117 -2.47 -2.40 -7.46
CA PRO A 117 -2.04 -3.80 -7.53
C PRO A 117 -0.78 -4.00 -8.37
N TRP A 118 0.12 -3.03 -8.39
CA TRP A 118 1.37 -3.08 -9.16
C TRP A 118 2.56 -2.58 -8.33
N THR A 119 3.75 -2.69 -8.92
CA THR A 119 5.03 -2.21 -8.39
C THR A 119 5.59 -1.12 -9.29
N GLY A 120 6.50 -0.30 -8.77
CA GLY A 120 7.22 0.72 -9.55
C GLY A 120 8.50 0.20 -10.21
N GLY A 121 8.94 -1.01 -9.86
CA GLY A 121 10.15 -1.66 -10.36
C GLY A 121 10.14 -3.15 -10.05
N THR A 122 11.32 -3.78 -10.08
CA THR A 122 11.45 -5.20 -9.71
C THR A 122 11.39 -5.35 -8.20
N SER A 123 10.29 -5.90 -7.70
CA SER A 123 10.07 -6.15 -6.27
C SER A 123 10.76 -7.43 -5.81
N GLY A 124 11.14 -7.45 -4.52
CA GLY A 124 11.60 -8.64 -3.81
C GLY A 124 10.46 -9.46 -3.18
N VAL A 125 9.21 -9.04 -3.36
CA VAL A 125 8.04 -9.77 -2.86
C VAL A 125 7.79 -11.00 -3.73
N VAL A 126 7.68 -12.17 -3.12
CA VAL A 126 7.44 -13.44 -3.84
C VAL A 126 5.96 -13.55 -4.23
N GLU A 127 5.07 -13.17 -3.33
CA GLU A 127 3.62 -13.18 -3.54
C GLU A 127 3.04 -11.85 -3.03
N GLY A 128 3.07 -10.86 -3.89
CA GLY A 128 2.60 -9.52 -3.59
C GLY A 128 1.10 -9.35 -3.80
N ALA A 129 0.55 -8.29 -3.23
CA ALA A 129 -0.84 -7.90 -3.38
C ALA A 129 -1.10 -7.30 -4.78
N THR A 130 -0.91 -8.11 -5.82
CA THR A 130 -1.11 -7.75 -7.23
C THR A 130 -2.57 -7.86 -7.69
N GLY A 131 -3.50 -7.96 -6.77
CA GLY A 131 -4.94 -8.01 -7.00
C GLY A 131 -5.69 -7.76 -5.72
N ALA A 132 -7.00 -8.00 -5.73
CA ALA A 132 -7.81 -7.98 -4.51
C ALA A 132 -7.39 -9.12 -3.56
N VAL A 133 -7.36 -8.83 -2.26
CA VAL A 133 -6.96 -9.78 -1.21
C VAL A 133 -8.15 -10.01 -0.29
N ALA A 134 -8.51 -11.27 -0.06
CA ALA A 134 -9.63 -11.62 0.80
C ALA A 134 -9.22 -11.54 2.28
N GLY A 135 -10.01 -10.85 3.07
CA GLY A 135 -9.92 -10.91 4.53
C GLY A 135 -10.57 -12.19 5.09
N SER A 136 -10.33 -12.47 6.36
CA SER A 136 -10.85 -13.67 7.04
C SER A 136 -12.38 -13.68 7.19
N ASP A 137 -13.04 -12.54 7.02
CA ASP A 137 -14.50 -12.40 7.03
C ASP A 137 -15.16 -12.62 5.66
N GLY A 138 -14.35 -12.89 4.61
CA GLY A 138 -14.81 -13.04 3.21
C GLY A 138 -14.94 -11.71 2.45
N ASN A 139 -14.70 -10.58 3.10
CA ASN A 139 -14.44 -9.28 2.46
C ASN A 139 -12.92 -9.10 2.35
N GLY A 140 -12.43 -7.88 2.19
CA GLY A 140 -10.99 -7.69 2.17
C GLY A 140 -10.54 -6.40 1.49
N VAL A 141 -9.36 -6.47 0.91
CA VAL A 141 -8.67 -5.35 0.26
C VAL A 141 -9.05 -5.26 -1.20
N GLY A 142 -9.54 -4.09 -1.63
CA GLY A 142 -9.81 -3.80 -3.03
C GLY A 142 -8.53 -3.48 -3.82
N ALA A 143 -8.60 -3.66 -5.13
CA ALA A 143 -7.52 -3.26 -6.03
C ALA A 143 -8.08 -2.36 -7.13
N PHE A 144 -7.27 -1.41 -7.61
CA PHE A 144 -7.58 -0.68 -8.82
C PHE A 144 -7.63 -1.64 -10.02
N ASP A 145 -8.61 -1.43 -10.88
CA ASP A 145 -8.77 -2.18 -12.13
C ASP A 145 -8.28 -1.31 -13.29
N ASP A 146 -7.04 -1.55 -13.70
CA ASP A 146 -6.42 -0.82 -14.81
C ASP A 146 -6.89 -1.35 -16.17
N ASP A 147 -7.30 -2.59 -16.29
CA ASP A 147 -7.91 -3.14 -17.50
C ASP A 147 -9.24 -2.41 -17.81
N LEU A 148 -10.10 -2.24 -16.80
CA LEU A 148 -11.33 -1.48 -16.95
C LEU A 148 -11.06 0.00 -17.26
N ARG A 149 -10.13 0.61 -16.55
CA ARG A 149 -9.70 2.01 -16.81
C ARG A 149 -9.26 2.17 -18.25
N ASP A 150 -8.40 1.29 -18.74
CA ASP A 150 -7.81 1.39 -20.08
C ASP A 150 -8.79 1.01 -21.17
N ALA A 151 -9.76 0.13 -20.89
CA ALA A 151 -10.88 -0.14 -21.78
C ALA A 151 -11.79 1.09 -21.98
N LEU A 152 -11.94 1.91 -20.95
CA LEU A 152 -12.79 3.12 -21.00
C LEU A 152 -12.07 4.31 -21.65
N LYS A 153 -10.85 4.63 -21.21
CA LYS A 153 -10.12 5.82 -21.65
C LYS A 153 -9.08 5.55 -22.75
N GLY A 154 -8.71 4.31 -22.98
CA GLY A 154 -7.56 3.90 -23.78
C GLY A 154 -6.29 3.78 -22.96
N THR A 155 -5.28 3.07 -23.51
CA THR A 155 -4.00 2.82 -22.86
C THR A 155 -3.08 4.04 -22.93
N ASP A 156 -2.31 4.28 -21.88
CA ASP A 156 -1.33 5.37 -21.83
C ASP A 156 -0.08 5.03 -22.67
N GLY A 157 -0.10 5.41 -23.95
CA GLY A 157 1.11 5.49 -24.76
C GLY A 157 1.67 6.91 -24.73
N PHE A 158 2.94 7.10 -24.53
CA PHE A 158 3.58 8.40 -24.64
C PHE A 158 3.34 8.98 -26.05
N GLY A 159 2.47 10.00 -26.17
CA GLY A 159 2.33 10.81 -27.38
C GLY A 159 1.21 10.42 -28.35
N GLY A 160 0.23 9.60 -27.98
CA GLY A 160 -0.92 9.25 -28.82
C GLY A 160 -2.26 9.80 -28.33
N LEU A 161 -3.22 9.95 -29.26
CA LEU A 161 -4.62 10.12 -28.93
C LEU A 161 -5.19 8.76 -28.53
N TYR A 162 -5.79 8.68 -27.33
CA TYR A 162 -6.33 7.46 -26.79
C TYR A 162 -7.76 7.27 -27.27
N HIS A 163 -8.06 6.08 -27.78
CA HIS A 163 -9.41 5.64 -28.05
C HIS A 163 -9.77 4.53 -27.08
N GLY A 164 -10.71 4.77 -26.18
CA GLY A 164 -11.29 3.72 -25.34
C GLY A 164 -11.98 2.67 -26.22
N GLN A 165 -11.98 1.43 -25.77
CA GLN A 165 -12.61 0.31 -26.51
C GLN A 165 -14.14 0.39 -26.51
N LEU A 166 -14.72 1.28 -25.71
CA LEU A 166 -16.17 1.51 -25.63
C LEU A 166 -16.64 2.75 -26.41
N ALA A 167 -15.78 3.30 -27.27
CA ALA A 167 -16.13 4.41 -28.15
C ALA A 167 -16.75 3.92 -29.47
#